data_1c38b583d9134d5f546f3696770ecb90
#
_entry.id   1c38b583d9134d5f546f3696770ecb90
#
_cell.length_a   1.000
_cell.length_b   1.000
_cell.length_c   1.000
_cell.angle_alpha   90.00
_cell.angle_beta   90.00
_cell.angle_gamma   90.00
#
_symmetry.space_group_name_H-M   'P 1'
#
loop_
_entity.id
_entity.type
_entity.pdbx_description
1 polymer ?
#
loop_
_entity_poly.entity_id
_entity_poly.type
_entity_poly.pdbx_seq_one_letter_code
_entity_poly.pdbx_strand_id
1 'polypeptide(L)'
;TGSMGGNMGGGTGNAGGSNETESEREDSILRLNEDMRLAWLNHVYWTRMYLMSAVADNADQQAVEERLLETADEITDVFARYLPIATTRQLRNLLTEHIEIAGQIIQALKAKNMSDYDALVKEWYRNANQMAALFANYNPYFESRETRNMLLNHLDLTREEIEHQVNGEYEQSIDVFRDVEQQALALADYFARGLLAR
;
A
#
# COMPACT_ATOMS: atom_id res chain seq x y z
N THR A 1 13.81 -55.06 56.77
CA THR A 1 14.04 -55.66 55.47
C THR A 1 13.01 -55.19 54.45
N GLY A 2 13.34 -54.43 53.47
CA GLY A 2 12.44 -54.01 52.37
C GLY A 2 12.63 -52.56 51.95
N SER A 3 13.60 -52.38 51.09
CA SER A 3 13.87 -51.12 50.44
C SER A 3 12.85 -50.90 49.33
N MET A 4 12.20 -49.71 49.26
CA MET A 4 11.45 -49.26 48.10
C MET A 4 12.11 -48.06 47.51
N GLY A 5 12.68 -48.21 46.29
CA GLY A 5 13.21 -47.13 45.50
C GLY A 5 12.07 -46.40 44.79
N GLY A 6 11.94 -45.12 45.03
CA GLY A 6 11.03 -44.23 44.30
C GLY A 6 11.72 -43.67 43.04
N ASN A 7 11.16 -44.00 41.90
CA ASN A 7 11.59 -43.45 40.62
C ASN A 7 10.87 -42.12 40.38
N MET A 8 11.59 -41.00 40.38
CA MET A 8 11.06 -39.71 39.96
C MET A 8 11.30 -39.55 38.46
N GLY A 9 10.23 -39.71 37.68
CA GLY A 9 10.21 -39.39 36.26
C GLY A 9 10.23 -37.87 36.06
N GLY A 10 11.34 -37.34 35.56
CA GLY A 10 11.45 -35.98 35.11
C GLY A 10 10.66 -35.78 33.79
N GLY A 11 9.55 -35.05 33.87
CA GLY A 11 8.83 -34.59 32.68
C GLY A 11 9.61 -33.45 32.02
N THR A 12 10.29 -33.76 30.94
CA THR A 12 10.83 -32.73 30.03
C THR A 12 9.66 -32.09 29.29
N GLY A 13 9.32 -30.88 29.69
CA GLY A 13 8.40 -30.03 28.95
C GLY A 13 9.01 -29.73 27.58
N ASN A 14 8.43 -30.35 26.55
CA ASN A 14 8.73 -30.03 25.16
C ASN A 14 8.10 -28.67 24.86
N ALA A 15 8.89 -27.60 24.89
CA ALA A 15 8.49 -26.33 24.33
C ALA A 15 8.46 -26.50 22.81
N GLY A 16 7.26 -26.78 22.28
CA GLY A 16 7.00 -26.88 20.85
C GLY A 16 7.13 -25.50 20.19
N GLY A 17 8.36 -25.10 19.89
CA GLY A 17 8.62 -24.15 18.84
C GLY A 17 8.36 -24.87 17.53
N SER A 18 7.29 -24.49 16.81
CA SER A 18 7.06 -24.95 15.45
C SER A 18 8.23 -24.46 14.60
N ASN A 19 9.21 -25.33 14.33
CA ASN A 19 10.19 -25.08 13.29
C ASN A 19 9.45 -25.15 11.96
N GLU A 20 9.11 -23.96 11.41
CA GLU A 20 8.62 -23.80 10.05
C GLU A 20 9.65 -24.45 9.10
N THR A 21 9.21 -25.32 8.23
CA THR A 21 10.09 -25.94 7.23
C THR A 21 10.53 -24.91 6.21
N GLU A 22 11.67 -25.14 5.57
CA GLU A 22 12.18 -24.26 4.50
C GLU A 22 11.15 -24.05 3.39
N SER A 23 10.43 -25.12 3.00
CA SER A 23 9.35 -25.05 2.02
C SER A 23 8.17 -24.19 2.47
N GLU A 24 7.73 -24.30 3.73
CA GLU A 24 6.63 -23.46 4.27
C GLU A 24 7.03 -21.98 4.32
N ARG A 25 8.29 -21.69 4.59
CA ARG A 25 8.84 -20.34 4.59
C ARG A 25 8.90 -19.76 3.16
N GLU A 26 9.37 -20.53 2.19
CA GLU A 26 9.39 -20.14 0.78
C GLU A 26 7.97 -19.85 0.27
N ASP A 27 7.00 -20.70 0.59
CA ASP A 27 5.60 -20.51 0.23
C ASP A 27 5.00 -19.25 0.89
N SER A 28 5.37 -18.95 2.13
CA SER A 28 4.93 -17.73 2.82
C SER A 28 5.48 -16.46 2.16
N ILE A 29 6.75 -16.49 1.75
CA ILE A 29 7.40 -15.38 1.04
C ILE A 29 6.73 -15.16 -0.32
N LEU A 30 6.48 -16.24 -1.07
CA LEU A 30 5.82 -16.15 -2.37
C LEU A 30 4.43 -15.54 -2.24
N ARG A 31 3.60 -16.05 -1.33
CA ARG A 31 2.27 -15.51 -1.06
C ARG A 31 2.29 -14.04 -0.66
N LEU A 32 3.23 -13.60 0.18
CA LEU A 32 3.34 -12.18 0.54
C LEU A 32 3.62 -11.30 -0.69
N ASN A 33 4.55 -11.73 -1.56
CA ASN A 33 4.85 -10.99 -2.78
C ASN A 33 3.65 -10.92 -3.74
N GLU A 34 2.95 -12.03 -3.92
CA GLU A 34 1.75 -12.09 -4.78
C GLU A 34 0.63 -11.19 -4.25
N ASP A 35 0.31 -11.30 -2.95
CA ASP A 35 -0.73 -10.50 -2.32
C ASP A 35 -0.40 -9.00 -2.35
N MET A 36 0.86 -8.64 -2.07
CA MET A 36 1.29 -7.25 -2.11
C MET A 36 1.20 -6.67 -3.53
N ARG A 37 1.67 -7.40 -4.53
CA ARG A 37 1.57 -6.99 -5.94
C ARG A 37 0.12 -6.85 -6.38
N LEU A 38 -0.74 -7.81 -6.03
CA LEU A 38 -2.17 -7.76 -6.37
C LEU A 38 -2.84 -6.53 -5.74
N ALA A 39 -2.60 -6.26 -4.46
CA ALA A 39 -3.20 -5.13 -3.76
C ALA A 39 -2.76 -3.77 -4.37
N TRP A 40 -1.48 -3.61 -4.69
CA TRP A 40 -0.97 -2.39 -5.34
C TRP A 40 -1.46 -2.22 -6.77
N LEU A 41 -1.51 -3.31 -7.56
CA LEU A 41 -2.09 -3.25 -8.90
C LEU A 41 -3.58 -2.92 -8.88
N ASN A 42 -4.36 -3.53 -7.99
CA ASN A 42 -5.77 -3.18 -7.81
C ASN A 42 -5.93 -1.69 -7.50
N HIS A 43 -5.10 -1.14 -6.63
CA HIS A 43 -5.13 0.28 -6.30
C HIS A 43 -4.91 1.16 -7.54
N VAL A 44 -3.88 0.93 -8.32
CA VAL A 44 -3.59 1.78 -9.50
C VAL A 44 -4.59 1.59 -10.63
N TYR A 45 -5.12 0.37 -10.84
CA TYR A 45 -6.17 0.12 -11.83
C TYR A 45 -7.49 0.79 -11.45
N TRP A 46 -7.92 0.69 -10.20
CA TRP A 46 -9.13 1.35 -9.75
C TRP A 46 -8.98 2.87 -9.69
N THR A 47 -7.78 3.38 -9.42
CA THR A 47 -7.46 4.81 -9.56
C THR A 47 -7.66 5.28 -11.00
N ARG A 48 -7.15 4.52 -11.98
CA ARG A 48 -7.38 4.84 -13.40
C ARG A 48 -8.86 4.76 -13.79
N MET A 49 -9.58 3.73 -13.36
CA MET A 49 -11.02 3.61 -13.63
C MET A 49 -11.79 4.79 -13.05
N TYR A 50 -11.45 5.22 -11.82
CA TYR A 50 -12.05 6.38 -11.19
C TYR A 50 -11.71 7.67 -11.96
N LEU A 51 -10.46 7.88 -12.34
CA LEU A 51 -10.02 9.02 -13.13
C LEU A 51 -10.81 9.13 -14.44
N MET A 52 -10.95 8.03 -15.17
CA MET A 52 -11.70 8.01 -16.43
C MET A 52 -13.18 8.30 -16.22
N SER A 53 -13.79 7.68 -15.21
CA SER A 53 -15.19 7.88 -14.87
C SER A 53 -15.47 9.33 -14.42
N ALA A 54 -14.62 9.88 -13.54
CA ALA A 54 -14.74 11.22 -13.01
C ALA A 54 -14.53 12.31 -14.08
N VAL A 55 -13.57 12.12 -14.98
CA VAL A 55 -13.32 13.08 -16.08
C VAL A 55 -14.46 13.11 -17.09
N ALA A 56 -15.05 11.97 -17.38
CA ALA A 56 -16.16 11.83 -18.34
C ALA A 56 -17.56 12.06 -17.73
N ASP A 57 -17.66 12.35 -16.43
CA ASP A 57 -18.95 12.46 -15.69
C ASP A 57 -19.84 11.22 -15.88
N ASN A 58 -19.24 10.02 -15.83
CA ASN A 58 -19.97 8.79 -16.00
C ASN A 58 -20.93 8.51 -14.82
N ALA A 59 -22.02 7.81 -15.11
CA ALA A 59 -23.03 7.47 -14.10
C ALA A 59 -22.53 6.49 -13.01
N ASP A 60 -21.43 5.77 -13.26
CA ASP A 60 -20.82 4.82 -12.34
C ASP A 60 -19.76 5.43 -11.41
N GLN A 61 -19.51 6.74 -11.48
CA GLN A 61 -18.42 7.41 -10.75
C GLN A 61 -18.44 7.08 -9.26
N GLN A 62 -19.60 7.15 -8.61
CA GLN A 62 -19.71 6.84 -7.19
C GLN A 62 -19.35 5.39 -6.88
N ALA A 63 -19.84 4.43 -7.65
CA ALA A 63 -19.55 3.01 -7.44
C ALA A 63 -18.06 2.70 -7.64
N VAL A 64 -17.42 3.34 -8.61
CA VAL A 64 -15.98 3.20 -8.87
C VAL A 64 -15.15 3.84 -7.75
N GLU A 65 -15.58 4.99 -7.20
CA GLU A 65 -14.95 5.65 -6.06
C GLU A 65 -15.02 4.77 -4.80
N GLU A 66 -16.18 4.22 -4.49
CA GLU A 66 -16.37 3.28 -3.37
C GLU A 66 -15.45 2.07 -3.51
N ARG A 67 -15.36 1.50 -4.72
CA ARG A 67 -14.45 0.37 -5.00
C ARG A 67 -12.97 0.77 -4.88
N LEU A 68 -12.59 1.97 -5.31
CA LEU A 68 -11.23 2.47 -5.14
C LEU A 68 -10.87 2.62 -3.65
N LEU A 69 -11.78 3.12 -2.82
CA LEU A 69 -11.57 3.24 -1.38
C LEU A 69 -11.33 1.88 -0.69
N GLU A 70 -11.98 0.81 -1.15
CA GLU A 70 -11.73 -0.54 -0.65
C GLU A 70 -10.27 -1.00 -0.86
N THR A 71 -9.56 -0.45 -1.85
CA THR A 71 -8.15 -0.80 -2.08
C THR A 71 -7.22 -0.36 -0.95
N ALA A 72 -7.61 0.65 -0.17
CA ALA A 72 -6.89 1.02 1.05
C ALA A 72 -6.94 -0.11 2.09
N ASP A 73 -8.10 -0.77 2.22
CA ASP A 73 -8.26 -1.93 3.07
C ASP A 73 -7.46 -3.12 2.54
N GLU A 74 -7.53 -3.40 1.24
CA GLU A 74 -6.77 -4.49 0.60
C GLU A 74 -5.27 -4.37 0.86
N ILE A 75 -4.69 -3.18 0.67
CA ILE A 75 -3.27 -2.92 0.97
C ILE A 75 -2.99 -3.12 2.46
N THR A 76 -3.77 -2.49 3.33
CA THR A 76 -3.56 -2.58 4.79
C THR A 76 -3.73 -3.98 5.34
N ASP A 77 -4.59 -4.80 4.77
CA ASP A 77 -4.81 -6.18 5.21
C ASP A 77 -3.57 -7.07 4.96
N VAL A 78 -2.81 -6.79 3.89
CA VAL A 78 -1.50 -7.45 3.69
C VAL A 78 -0.52 -7.03 4.77
N PHE A 79 -0.42 -5.74 5.09
CA PHE A 79 0.44 -5.21 6.14
C PHE A 79 0.02 -5.68 7.55
N ALA A 80 -1.27 -5.86 7.80
CA ALA A 80 -1.81 -6.26 9.11
C ALA A 80 -1.26 -7.59 9.63
N ARG A 81 -0.76 -8.45 8.75
CA ARG A 81 -0.12 -9.72 9.12
C ARG A 81 1.24 -9.51 9.80
N TYR A 82 1.84 -8.34 9.65
CA TYR A 82 3.21 -8.03 10.08
C TYR A 82 3.29 -6.80 11.00
N LEU A 83 2.40 -5.83 10.83
CA LEU A 83 2.40 -4.59 11.59
C LEU A 83 1.53 -4.69 12.87
N PRO A 84 1.91 -3.97 13.94
CA PRO A 84 1.03 -3.80 15.09
C PRO A 84 -0.31 -3.16 14.69
N ILE A 85 -1.39 -3.52 15.39
CA ILE A 85 -2.76 -3.02 15.13
C ILE A 85 -2.83 -1.49 15.06
N ALA A 86 -2.13 -0.80 15.97
CA ALA A 86 -2.13 0.67 15.98
C ALA A 86 -1.47 1.26 14.71
N THR A 87 -0.36 0.67 14.27
CA THR A 87 0.35 1.08 13.04
C THR A 87 -0.50 0.79 11.80
N THR A 88 -1.12 -0.39 11.75
CA THR A 88 -2.04 -0.77 10.64
C THR A 88 -3.21 0.19 10.54
N ARG A 89 -3.80 0.60 11.67
CA ARG A 89 -4.90 1.57 11.69
C ARG A 89 -4.46 2.94 11.17
N GLN A 90 -3.26 3.41 11.56
CA GLN A 90 -2.71 4.67 11.05
C GLN A 90 -2.45 4.60 9.55
N LEU A 91 -1.89 3.49 9.05
CA LEU A 91 -1.68 3.27 7.63
C LEU A 91 -2.99 3.31 6.83
N ARG A 92 -4.03 2.63 7.34
CA ARG A 92 -5.36 2.64 6.71
C ARG A 92 -5.92 4.06 6.60
N ASN A 93 -5.85 4.84 7.67
CA ASN A 93 -6.32 6.22 7.65
C ASN A 93 -5.53 7.08 6.64
N LEU A 94 -4.22 6.93 6.58
CA LEU A 94 -3.38 7.66 5.62
C LEU A 94 -3.65 7.25 4.17
N LEU A 95 -3.88 5.97 3.89
CA LEU A 95 -4.23 5.50 2.54
C LEU A 95 -5.64 5.95 2.12
N THR A 96 -6.60 5.94 3.02
CA THR A 96 -7.94 6.47 2.74
C THR A 96 -7.88 7.97 2.43
N GLU A 97 -7.21 8.76 3.27
CA GLU A 97 -6.97 10.19 3.03
C GLU A 97 -6.26 10.45 1.70
N HIS A 98 -5.25 9.63 1.38
CA HIS A 98 -4.52 9.69 0.11
C HIS A 98 -5.43 9.56 -1.10
N ILE A 99 -6.35 8.60 -1.08
CA ILE A 99 -7.33 8.35 -2.15
C ILE A 99 -8.33 9.51 -2.25
N GLU A 100 -8.84 9.99 -1.11
CA GLU A 100 -9.78 11.11 -1.05
C GLU A 100 -9.17 12.41 -1.62
N ILE A 101 -7.92 12.70 -1.26
CA ILE A 101 -7.18 13.86 -1.80
C ILE A 101 -7.00 13.73 -3.32
N ALA A 102 -6.64 12.54 -3.82
CA ALA A 102 -6.53 12.30 -5.26
C ALA A 102 -7.84 12.59 -6.00
N GLY A 103 -8.98 12.17 -5.45
CA GLY A 103 -10.30 12.50 -5.98
C GLY A 103 -10.57 14.00 -6.03
N GLN A 104 -10.22 14.72 -4.98
CA GLN A 104 -10.36 16.18 -4.92
C GLN A 104 -9.44 16.89 -5.91
N ILE A 105 -8.21 16.40 -6.13
CA ILE A 105 -7.26 16.90 -7.14
C ILE A 105 -7.89 16.81 -8.54
N ILE A 106 -8.49 15.66 -8.88
CA ILE A 106 -9.17 15.45 -10.17
C ILE A 106 -10.30 16.48 -10.35
N GLN A 107 -11.13 16.70 -9.32
CA GLN A 107 -12.22 17.65 -9.39
C GLN A 107 -11.74 19.10 -9.51
N ALA A 108 -10.72 19.49 -8.74
CA ALA A 108 -10.14 20.84 -8.81
C ALA A 108 -9.56 21.14 -10.21
N LEU A 109 -8.85 20.16 -10.79
CA LEU A 109 -8.27 20.29 -12.12
C LEU A 109 -9.35 20.36 -13.21
N LYS A 110 -10.39 19.52 -13.15
CA LYS A 110 -11.57 19.59 -14.05
C LYS A 110 -12.24 20.97 -13.99
N ALA A 111 -12.42 21.50 -12.78
CA ALA A 111 -13.01 22.82 -12.55
C ALA A 111 -12.07 23.98 -12.93
N LYS A 112 -10.82 23.70 -13.30
CA LYS A 112 -9.76 24.70 -13.56
C LYS A 112 -9.49 25.60 -12.35
N ASN A 113 -9.75 25.10 -11.15
CA ASN A 113 -9.45 25.79 -9.90
C ASN A 113 -8.00 25.48 -9.47
N MET A 114 -7.05 26.21 -10.05
CA MET A 114 -5.63 25.97 -9.83
C MET A 114 -5.18 26.29 -8.40
N SER A 115 -5.88 27.18 -7.69
CA SER A 115 -5.58 27.48 -6.28
C SER A 115 -5.82 26.26 -5.38
N ASP A 116 -6.99 25.62 -5.54
CA ASP A 116 -7.32 24.42 -4.79
C ASP A 116 -6.46 23.23 -5.23
N TYR A 117 -6.21 23.10 -6.53
CA TYR A 117 -5.31 22.09 -7.09
C TYR A 117 -3.93 22.15 -6.42
N ASP A 118 -3.28 23.33 -6.40
CA ASP A 118 -1.96 23.51 -5.80
C ASP A 118 -1.93 23.22 -4.29
N ALA A 119 -3.00 23.60 -3.59
CA ALA A 119 -3.14 23.32 -2.15
C ALA A 119 -3.29 21.81 -1.88
N LEU A 120 -4.15 21.13 -2.65
CA LEU A 120 -4.40 19.70 -2.53
C LEU A 120 -3.16 18.86 -2.90
N VAL A 121 -2.41 19.25 -3.94
CA VAL A 121 -1.15 18.59 -4.30
C VAL A 121 -0.16 18.67 -3.13
N LYS A 122 0.00 19.84 -2.49
CA LYS A 122 0.88 19.98 -1.32
C LYS A 122 0.42 19.07 -0.16
N GLU A 123 -0.87 18.98 0.06
CA GLU A 123 -1.45 18.10 1.09
C GLU A 123 -1.20 16.64 0.77
N TRP A 124 -1.35 16.22 -0.48
CA TRP A 124 -1.09 14.87 -0.95
C TRP A 124 0.36 14.44 -0.72
N TYR A 125 1.33 15.33 -1.03
CA TYR A 125 2.75 15.09 -0.77
C TYR A 125 3.07 15.04 0.73
N ARG A 126 2.39 15.86 1.55
CA ARG A 126 2.48 15.76 3.01
C ARG A 126 2.00 14.42 3.52
N ASN A 127 0.88 13.92 3.03
CA ASN A 127 0.34 12.60 3.36
C ASN A 127 1.34 11.48 3.02
N ALA A 128 1.97 11.51 1.85
CA ALA A 128 3.02 10.55 1.48
C ALA A 128 4.23 10.59 2.43
N ASN A 129 4.64 11.79 2.86
CA ASN A 129 5.71 11.94 3.85
C ASN A 129 5.33 11.35 5.22
N GLN A 130 4.07 11.44 5.62
CA GLN A 130 3.57 10.84 6.86
C GLN A 130 3.57 9.31 6.77
N MET A 131 3.20 8.73 5.62
CA MET A 131 3.32 7.29 5.39
C MET A 131 4.78 6.83 5.45
N ALA A 132 5.70 7.54 4.81
CA ALA A 132 7.13 7.22 4.88
C ALA A 132 7.67 7.23 6.32
N ALA A 133 7.28 8.23 7.11
CA ALA A 133 7.66 8.32 8.52
C ALA A 133 7.08 7.17 9.36
N LEU A 134 5.83 6.76 9.09
CA LEU A 134 5.20 5.63 9.76
C LEU A 134 5.99 4.33 9.54
N PHE A 135 6.39 4.04 8.31
CA PHE A 135 7.17 2.86 7.97
C PHE A 135 8.58 2.89 8.59
N ALA A 136 9.28 4.03 8.53
CA ALA A 136 10.60 4.20 9.10
C ALA A 136 10.61 4.01 10.62
N ASN A 137 9.56 4.44 11.31
CA ASN A 137 9.41 4.23 12.75
C ASN A 137 9.13 2.77 13.11
N TYR A 138 8.58 2.00 12.20
CA TYR A 138 8.29 0.59 12.43
C TYR A 138 9.52 -0.30 12.22
N ASN A 139 10.25 -0.11 11.12
CA ASN A 139 11.37 -0.98 10.74
C ASN A 139 12.48 -0.16 10.05
N PRO A 140 13.75 -0.24 10.55
CA PRO A 140 14.89 0.46 9.94
C PRO A 140 15.13 0.12 8.46
N TYR A 141 14.65 -1.03 7.97
CA TYR A 141 14.71 -1.37 6.55
C TYR A 141 14.00 -0.31 5.69
N PHE A 142 12.89 0.24 6.20
CA PHE A 142 12.16 1.31 5.53
C PHE A 142 12.84 2.66 5.81
N GLU A 143 14.05 2.83 5.29
CA GLU A 143 14.74 4.12 5.41
C GLU A 143 13.84 5.25 4.91
N SER A 144 13.64 6.27 5.76
CA SER A 144 12.61 7.30 5.49
C SER A 144 12.84 8.04 4.17
N ARG A 145 14.09 8.20 3.73
CA ARG A 145 14.41 8.84 2.46
C ARG A 145 14.04 7.97 1.26
N GLU A 146 14.38 6.67 1.28
CA GLU A 146 14.06 5.75 0.18
C GLU A 146 12.56 5.55 0.07
N THR A 147 11.89 5.19 1.17
CA THR A 147 10.43 5.04 1.22
C THR A 147 9.72 6.31 0.73
N ARG A 148 10.16 7.48 1.20
CA ARG A 148 9.63 8.75 0.76
C ARG A 148 9.79 8.95 -0.74
N ASN A 149 10.97 8.73 -1.29
CA ASN A 149 11.24 8.93 -2.72
C ASN A 149 10.38 8.00 -3.58
N MET A 150 10.18 6.75 -3.17
CA MET A 150 9.31 5.81 -3.87
C MET A 150 7.84 6.25 -3.83
N LEU A 151 7.34 6.70 -2.67
CA LEU A 151 5.98 7.20 -2.54
C LEU A 151 5.79 8.50 -3.33
N LEU A 152 6.74 9.44 -3.28
CA LEU A 152 6.65 10.69 -4.05
C LEU A 152 6.69 10.43 -5.55
N ASN A 153 7.52 9.50 -6.02
CA ASN A 153 7.52 9.10 -7.44
C ASN A 153 6.17 8.52 -7.86
N HIS A 154 5.52 7.75 -7.00
CA HIS A 154 4.16 7.27 -7.25
C HIS A 154 3.18 8.44 -7.44
N LEU A 155 3.26 9.46 -6.59
CA LEU A 155 2.42 10.65 -6.70
C LEU A 155 2.71 11.45 -7.98
N ASP A 156 3.99 11.64 -8.31
CA ASP A 156 4.40 12.36 -9.51
C ASP A 156 3.84 11.73 -10.78
N LEU A 157 3.98 10.42 -10.94
CA LEU A 157 3.44 9.67 -12.08
C LEU A 157 1.91 9.70 -12.12
N THR A 158 1.25 9.50 -10.98
CA THR A 158 -0.21 9.54 -10.91
C THR A 158 -0.75 10.95 -11.22
N ARG A 159 -0.06 12.00 -10.76
CA ARG A 159 -0.41 13.37 -11.08
C ARG A 159 -0.29 13.66 -12.58
N GLU A 160 0.80 13.23 -13.20
CA GLU A 160 1.02 13.38 -14.64
C GLU A 160 -0.06 12.64 -15.44
N GLU A 161 -0.43 11.43 -15.03
CA GLU A 161 -1.55 10.69 -15.61
C GLU A 161 -2.87 11.46 -15.52
N ILE A 162 -3.18 12.03 -14.34
CA ILE A 162 -4.37 12.85 -14.10
C ILE A 162 -4.38 14.07 -15.01
N GLU A 163 -3.27 14.81 -15.08
CA GLU A 163 -3.13 16.02 -15.90
C GLU A 163 -3.37 15.71 -17.37
N HIS A 164 -2.74 14.68 -17.93
CA HIS A 164 -2.96 14.26 -19.32
C HIS A 164 -4.40 13.84 -19.58
N GLN A 165 -4.99 13.05 -18.68
CA GLN A 165 -6.37 12.58 -18.86
C GLN A 165 -7.38 13.74 -18.85
N VAL A 166 -7.25 14.70 -17.94
CA VAL A 166 -8.12 15.88 -17.84
C VAL A 166 -7.96 16.81 -19.05
N ASN A 167 -6.75 16.92 -19.60
CA ASN A 167 -6.46 17.74 -20.77
C ASN A 167 -6.88 17.07 -22.09
N GLY A 168 -7.34 15.82 -22.09
CA GLY A 168 -7.71 15.07 -23.29
C GLY A 168 -6.51 14.49 -24.05
N GLU A 169 -5.34 14.44 -23.41
CA GLU A 169 -4.09 13.88 -23.94
C GLU A 169 -4.03 12.38 -23.64
N TYR A 170 -4.95 11.62 -24.25
CA TYR A 170 -5.21 10.23 -23.85
C TYR A 170 -4.07 9.28 -24.13
N GLU A 171 -3.29 9.47 -25.21
CA GLU A 171 -2.15 8.63 -25.53
C GLU A 171 -1.06 8.81 -24.48
N GLN A 172 -0.76 10.05 -24.09
CA GLN A 172 0.20 10.37 -23.03
C GLN A 172 -0.26 9.81 -21.68
N SER A 173 -1.55 9.95 -21.36
CA SER A 173 -2.13 9.37 -20.15
C SER A 173 -1.93 7.85 -20.08
N ILE A 174 -2.09 7.14 -21.22
CA ILE A 174 -1.87 5.69 -21.29
C ILE A 174 -0.38 5.34 -21.15
N ASP A 175 0.50 6.12 -21.76
CA ASP A 175 1.93 5.87 -21.68
C ASP A 175 2.45 6.07 -20.25
N VAL A 176 2.04 7.15 -19.56
CA VAL A 176 2.36 7.37 -18.14
C VAL A 176 1.76 6.27 -17.26
N PHE A 177 0.57 5.77 -17.56
CA PHE A 177 -0.04 4.70 -16.78
C PHE A 177 0.80 3.42 -16.79
N ARG A 178 1.51 3.10 -17.88
CA ARG A 178 2.47 1.99 -17.89
C ARG A 178 3.59 2.18 -16.86
N ASP A 179 4.06 3.42 -16.70
CA ASP A 179 5.05 3.74 -15.67
C ASP A 179 4.46 3.65 -14.26
N VAL A 180 3.20 4.04 -14.07
CA VAL A 180 2.45 3.84 -12.80
C VAL A 180 2.37 2.37 -12.44
N GLU A 181 2.04 1.47 -13.38
CA GLU A 181 2.00 0.02 -13.16
C GLU A 181 3.37 -0.54 -12.73
N GLN A 182 4.42 -0.16 -13.45
CA GLN A 182 5.80 -0.59 -13.15
C GLN A 182 6.22 -0.11 -11.75
N GLN A 183 5.92 1.13 -11.44
CA GLN A 183 6.25 1.74 -10.17
C GLN A 183 5.45 1.11 -9.00
N ALA A 184 4.17 0.77 -9.21
CA ALA A 184 3.34 0.06 -8.23
C ALA A 184 3.91 -1.33 -7.90
N LEU A 185 4.40 -2.07 -8.91
CA LEU A 185 5.08 -3.34 -8.69
C LEU A 185 6.40 -3.16 -7.92
N ALA A 186 7.18 -2.11 -8.22
CA ALA A 186 8.39 -1.80 -7.50
C ALA A 186 8.12 -1.46 -6.03
N LEU A 187 7.06 -0.70 -5.74
CA LEU A 187 6.58 -0.43 -4.38
C LEU A 187 6.17 -1.72 -3.65
N ALA A 188 5.38 -2.56 -4.31
CA ALA A 188 4.94 -3.83 -3.74
C ALA A 188 6.13 -4.71 -3.34
N ASP A 189 7.12 -4.86 -4.23
CA ASP A 189 8.33 -5.64 -3.97
C ASP A 189 9.19 -5.02 -2.86
N TYR A 190 9.29 -3.69 -2.81
CA TYR A 190 10.01 -2.99 -1.75
C TYR A 190 9.37 -3.24 -0.37
N PHE A 191 8.06 -3.08 -0.26
CA PHE A 191 7.35 -3.32 0.99
C PHE A 191 7.38 -4.79 1.41
N ALA A 192 7.20 -5.73 0.48
CA ALA A 192 7.27 -7.15 0.80
C ALA A 192 8.67 -7.53 1.37
N ARG A 193 9.75 -7.05 0.75
CA ARG A 193 11.11 -7.26 1.27
C ARG A 193 11.30 -6.65 2.66
N GLY A 194 10.82 -5.44 2.87
CA GLY A 194 10.95 -4.76 4.15
C GLY A 194 10.19 -5.43 5.29
N LEU A 195 9.04 -6.02 5.02
CA LEU A 195 8.27 -6.78 6.01
C LEU A 195 8.97 -8.09 6.42
N LEU A 196 9.79 -8.67 5.54
CA LEU A 196 10.57 -9.89 5.79
C LEU A 196 11.94 -9.61 6.42
N ALA A 197 12.45 -8.39 6.28
CA ALA A 197 13.71 -7.95 6.89
C ALA A 197 13.50 -7.69 8.39
N ARG A 198 14.04 -8.59 9.24
CA ARG A 198 14.00 -8.50 10.71
C ARG A 198 15.41 -8.45 11.28
#